data_77f5eadeac1aa029f2b7030925bf64ab
#
_entry.id   77f5eadeac1aa029f2b7030925bf64ab
#
_cell.length_a   1.000
_cell.length_b   1.000
_cell.length_c   1.000
_cell.angle_alpha   90.00
_cell.angle_beta   90.00
_cell.angle_gamma   90.00
#
_symmetry.space_group_name_H-M   'P 1'
#
loop_
_entity.id
_entity.type
_entity.pdbx_description
1 polymer ?
#
loop_
_entity_poly.entity_id
_entity_poly.type
_entity_poly.pdbx_seq_one_letter_code
_entity_poly.pdbx_strand_id
1 'polypeptide(L)'
;MHNVIIIDDDEATALYAAEVLSGSFHIRLCNGNSLYETGCGESVYIWRTDVLHNLAAENCVIVLGEDVVCVPSFLPHSAVIIANALNKEQMEILSHRNNNVITCGNLIMDTVSYTSITDEEITVCLGRTVVSLDGKDIQPFEKPVHIHGDDRIYPVLAASALRIFLGDSKFYSTDS
;
A
#
# COMPACT_ATOMS: atom_id res chain seq x y z
N MET A 1 -0.64 16.18 -5.12
CA MET A 1 -0.39 15.76 -3.71
C MET A 1 -1.33 14.61 -3.38
N HIS A 2 -0.80 13.48 -2.97
CA HIS A 2 -1.57 12.29 -2.58
C HIS A 2 -1.62 12.13 -1.07
N ASN A 3 -2.75 11.65 -0.56
CA ASN A 3 -2.94 11.37 0.86
C ASN A 3 -3.00 9.85 1.08
N VAL A 4 -2.13 9.36 1.91
CA VAL A 4 -2.05 7.95 2.31
C VAL A 4 -2.25 7.88 3.82
N ILE A 5 -3.14 7.02 4.27
CA ILE A 5 -3.38 6.77 5.69
C ILE A 5 -3.02 5.33 5.96
N ILE A 6 -2.09 5.10 6.85
CA ILE A 6 -1.66 3.76 7.25
C ILE A 6 -2.15 3.51 8.67
N ILE A 7 -3.07 2.57 8.81
CA ILE A 7 -3.56 2.10 10.10
C ILE A 7 -2.73 0.88 10.45
N ASP A 8 -1.78 1.05 11.35
CA ASP A 8 -0.76 0.05 11.66
C ASP A 8 -0.37 0.16 13.14
N ASP A 9 -0.26 -0.94 13.84
CA ASP A 9 0.02 -0.98 15.28
C ASP A 9 1.53 -0.98 15.60
N ASP A 10 2.38 -1.40 14.64
CA ASP A 10 3.82 -1.60 14.85
C ASP A 10 4.74 -0.74 13.97
N GLU A 11 4.21 0.20 13.22
CA GLU A 11 4.94 1.15 12.34
C GLU A 11 5.64 0.52 11.12
N ALA A 12 5.76 -0.80 11.04
CA ALA A 12 6.58 -1.45 10.01
C ALA A 12 6.11 -1.13 8.59
N THR A 13 4.81 -1.19 8.33
CA THR A 13 4.24 -0.87 7.02
C THR A 13 4.48 0.58 6.65
N ALA A 14 4.33 1.51 7.60
CA ALA A 14 4.50 2.94 7.35
C ALA A 14 5.96 3.33 7.08
N LEU A 15 6.89 2.78 7.84
CA LEU A 15 8.32 3.05 7.68
C LEU A 15 8.83 2.47 6.35
N TYR A 16 8.50 1.21 6.06
CA TYR A 16 8.88 0.58 4.80
C TYR A 16 8.29 1.31 3.59
N ALA A 17 7.00 1.68 3.63
CA ALA A 17 6.37 2.45 2.57
C ALA A 17 7.04 3.81 2.35
N ALA A 18 7.36 4.54 3.41
CA ALA A 18 8.05 5.82 3.30
C ALA A 18 9.45 5.68 2.67
N GLU A 19 10.19 4.65 3.05
CA GLU A 19 11.51 4.37 2.50
C GLU A 19 11.45 4.12 0.99
N VAL A 20 10.66 3.13 0.56
CA VAL A 20 10.62 2.74 -0.86
C VAL A 20 9.98 3.80 -1.77
N LEU A 21 9.00 4.55 -1.26
CA LEU A 21 8.36 5.63 -2.00
C LEU A 21 9.29 6.85 -2.17
N SER A 22 10.24 7.06 -1.27
CA SER A 22 11.17 8.20 -1.32
C SER A 22 12.04 8.23 -2.56
N GLY A 23 12.23 7.09 -3.23
CA GLY A 23 12.93 6.98 -4.51
C GLY A 23 12.22 7.67 -5.70
N SER A 24 10.91 7.94 -5.58
CA SER A 24 10.10 8.51 -6.65
C SER A 24 9.27 9.73 -6.21
N PHE A 25 9.04 9.89 -4.92
CA PHE A 25 8.17 10.93 -4.36
C PHE A 25 8.85 11.71 -3.24
N HIS A 26 8.36 12.92 -3.00
CA HIS A 26 8.67 13.67 -1.79
C HIS A 26 7.70 13.23 -0.69
N ILE A 27 8.20 12.47 0.27
CA ILE A 27 7.42 11.86 1.33
C ILE A 27 7.40 12.76 2.56
N ARG A 28 6.22 12.96 3.11
CA ARG A 28 5.97 13.54 4.43
C ARG A 28 5.26 12.50 5.29
N LEU A 29 6.00 11.85 6.18
CA LEU A 29 5.46 10.85 7.09
C LEU A 29 5.20 11.48 8.45
N CYS A 30 3.92 11.57 8.83
CA CYS A 30 3.48 11.87 10.19
C CYS A 30 3.27 10.56 10.96
N ASN A 31 4.11 10.29 11.94
CA ASN A 31 4.08 9.10 12.76
C ASN A 31 3.97 9.51 14.23
N GLY A 32 2.75 9.45 14.78
CA GLY A 32 2.46 9.94 16.13
C GLY A 32 2.82 11.43 16.28
N ASN A 33 3.84 11.71 17.12
CA ASN A 33 4.32 13.07 17.38
C ASN A 33 5.53 13.47 16.53
N SER A 34 5.91 12.64 15.56
CA SER A 34 7.09 12.86 14.70
C SER A 34 6.68 13.12 13.27
N LEU A 35 7.37 14.05 12.63
CA LEU A 35 7.23 14.33 11.21
C LEU A 35 8.60 14.10 10.54
N TYR A 36 8.60 13.26 9.50
CA TYR A 36 9.77 12.96 8.70
C TYR A 36 9.54 13.44 7.26
N GLU A 37 10.57 14.01 6.66
CA GLU A 37 10.55 14.38 5.24
C GLU A 37 11.75 13.73 4.53
N THR A 38 11.50 13.13 3.38
CA THR A 38 12.53 12.49 2.57
C THR A 38 12.12 12.43 1.10
N GLY A 39 13.09 12.16 0.21
CA GLY A 39 12.82 12.04 -1.22
C GLY A 39 12.65 13.38 -1.94
N CYS A 40 12.25 13.32 -3.20
CA CYS A 40 12.00 14.48 -4.06
C CYS A 40 10.93 14.14 -5.10
N GLY A 41 10.33 15.17 -5.71
CA GLY A 41 9.29 15.00 -6.72
C GLY A 41 7.90 15.36 -6.23
N GLU A 42 6.88 14.66 -6.70
CA GLU A 42 5.51 14.90 -6.28
C GLU A 42 5.32 14.53 -4.79
N SER A 43 4.57 15.36 -4.06
CA SER A 43 4.40 15.19 -2.62
C SER A 43 3.37 14.11 -2.31
N VAL A 44 3.75 13.17 -1.44
CA VAL A 44 2.88 12.19 -0.81
C VAL A 44 2.90 12.43 0.70
N TYR A 45 1.74 12.65 1.26
CA TYR A 45 1.56 12.78 2.70
C TYR A 45 1.10 11.42 3.26
N ILE A 46 1.88 10.85 4.14
CA ILE A 46 1.59 9.60 4.84
C ILE A 46 1.27 9.94 6.29
N TRP A 47 0.09 9.58 6.73
CA TRP A 47 -0.30 9.65 8.12
C TRP A 47 -0.45 8.24 8.70
N ARG A 48 0.42 7.90 9.63
CA ARG A 48 0.33 6.65 10.39
C ARG A 48 -0.46 6.87 11.68
N THR A 49 -1.37 5.96 11.99
CA THR A 49 -2.15 5.92 13.23
C THR A 49 -2.46 4.49 13.64
N ASP A 50 -2.59 4.23 14.93
CA ASP A 50 -2.99 2.90 15.43
C ASP A 50 -4.47 2.64 15.21
N VAL A 51 -5.29 3.69 15.27
CA VAL A 51 -6.75 3.60 15.14
C VAL A 51 -7.29 4.80 14.39
N LEU A 52 -8.24 4.56 13.50
CA LEU A 52 -9.00 5.58 12.81
C LEU A 52 -10.49 5.20 12.83
N HIS A 53 -11.33 6.01 13.43
CA HIS A 53 -12.77 5.73 13.52
C HIS A 53 -13.56 6.23 12.32
N ASN A 54 -13.23 7.43 11.83
CA ASN A 54 -13.94 8.07 10.73
C ASN A 54 -12.96 8.82 9.83
N LEU A 55 -13.18 8.76 8.53
CA LEU A 55 -12.42 9.51 7.55
C LEU A 55 -13.39 10.22 6.60
N ALA A 56 -13.23 11.54 6.48
CA ALA A 56 -14.02 12.38 5.58
C ALA A 56 -13.20 13.01 4.45
N ALA A 57 -11.93 12.57 4.27
CA ALA A 57 -11.06 13.04 3.19
C ALA A 57 -11.32 12.26 1.90
N GLU A 58 -11.51 12.96 0.80
CA GLU A 58 -11.66 12.35 -0.53
C GLU A 58 -10.30 12.03 -1.16
N ASN A 59 -10.28 11.13 -2.14
CA ASN A 59 -9.10 10.75 -2.93
C ASN A 59 -7.91 10.33 -2.05
N CYS A 60 -8.16 9.46 -1.09
CA CYS A 60 -7.15 8.91 -0.21
C CYS A 60 -6.98 7.40 -0.41
N VAL A 61 -5.78 6.93 -0.13
CA VAL A 61 -5.47 5.50 -0.01
C VAL A 61 -5.34 5.16 1.47
N ILE A 62 -6.01 4.10 1.88
CA ILE A 62 -5.92 3.55 3.23
C ILE A 62 -5.16 2.24 3.14
N VAL A 63 -4.13 2.08 3.94
CA VAL A 63 -3.43 0.82 4.10
C VAL A 63 -3.74 0.30 5.50
N LEU A 64 -4.27 -0.91 5.57
CA LEU A 64 -4.44 -1.63 6.82
C LEU A 64 -3.15 -2.40 7.10
N GLY A 65 -2.61 -2.28 8.30
CA GLY A 65 -1.48 -3.07 8.77
C GLY A 65 -1.79 -4.56 8.78
N GLU A 66 -0.76 -5.37 8.88
CA GLU A 66 -0.85 -6.83 8.70
C GLU A 66 -1.89 -7.47 9.65
N ASP A 67 -1.87 -7.09 10.92
CA ASP A 67 -2.72 -7.64 11.98
C ASP A 67 -3.88 -6.73 12.39
N VAL A 68 -4.03 -5.58 11.74
CA VAL A 68 -5.08 -4.61 12.07
C VAL A 68 -6.45 -5.15 11.68
N VAL A 69 -7.37 -5.17 12.63
CA VAL A 69 -8.77 -5.57 12.41
C VAL A 69 -9.76 -4.41 12.51
N CYS A 70 -9.28 -3.21 12.88
CA CYS A 70 -10.11 -2.02 13.02
C CYS A 70 -10.17 -1.25 11.69
N VAL A 71 -11.27 -1.40 10.96
CA VAL A 71 -11.55 -0.61 9.76
C VAL A 71 -12.46 0.56 10.13
N PRO A 72 -12.17 1.81 9.70
CA PRO A 72 -13.00 2.96 10.02
C PRO A 72 -14.48 2.74 9.72
N SER A 73 -15.36 3.13 10.64
CA SER A 73 -16.81 2.94 10.48
C SER A 73 -17.37 3.74 9.29
N PHE A 74 -16.83 4.94 9.07
CA PHE A 74 -17.18 5.78 7.94
C PHE A 74 -15.95 6.03 7.05
N LEU A 75 -16.09 5.72 5.75
CA LEU A 75 -15.09 5.97 4.70
C LEU A 75 -15.79 6.54 3.47
N PRO A 76 -15.19 7.51 2.77
CA PRO A 76 -15.68 7.96 1.47
C PRO A 76 -15.69 6.80 0.46
N HIS A 77 -16.65 6.78 -0.45
CA HIS A 77 -16.69 5.77 -1.52
C HIS A 77 -15.47 5.83 -2.44
N SER A 78 -14.85 7.00 -2.57
CA SER A 78 -13.63 7.21 -3.37
C SER A 78 -12.37 6.68 -2.72
N ALA A 79 -12.38 6.29 -1.44
CA ALA A 79 -11.22 5.74 -0.76
C ALA A 79 -10.89 4.35 -1.31
N VAL A 80 -9.61 4.15 -1.63
CA VAL A 80 -9.05 2.84 -1.98
C VAL A 80 -8.46 2.22 -0.73
N ILE A 81 -8.72 0.94 -0.49
CA ILE A 81 -8.23 0.23 0.70
C ILE A 81 -7.25 -0.85 0.25
N ILE A 82 -6.02 -0.80 0.76
CA ILE A 82 -5.03 -1.87 0.63
C ILE A 82 -5.10 -2.71 1.90
N ALA A 83 -5.27 -4.02 1.74
CA ALA A 83 -5.54 -4.91 2.87
C ALA A 83 -4.82 -6.26 2.73
N ASN A 84 -4.53 -6.88 3.87
CA ASN A 84 -3.92 -8.20 3.95
C ASN A 84 -4.94 -9.30 3.64
N ALA A 85 -4.81 -9.97 2.51
CA ALA A 85 -5.68 -11.07 2.11
C ALA A 85 -5.63 -12.28 3.06
N LEU A 86 -4.54 -12.43 3.82
CA LEU A 86 -4.38 -13.51 4.80
C LEU A 86 -5.09 -13.21 6.13
N ASN A 87 -5.41 -11.93 6.38
CA ASN A 87 -6.17 -11.54 7.57
C ASN A 87 -7.68 -11.71 7.30
N LYS A 88 -8.23 -12.83 7.78
CA LYS A 88 -9.64 -13.20 7.54
C LYS A 88 -10.62 -12.19 8.12
N GLU A 89 -10.30 -11.56 9.25
CA GLU A 89 -11.17 -10.57 9.88
C GLU A 89 -11.22 -9.27 9.05
N GLN A 90 -10.08 -8.83 8.49
CA GLN A 90 -10.07 -7.73 7.54
C GLN A 90 -10.96 -8.04 6.33
N MET A 91 -10.79 -9.22 5.73
CA MET A 91 -11.55 -9.63 4.54
C MET A 91 -13.04 -9.74 4.83
N GLU A 92 -13.44 -10.25 5.97
CA GLU A 92 -14.85 -10.31 6.38
C GLU A 92 -15.46 -8.91 6.50
N ILE A 93 -14.81 -8.00 7.22
CA ILE A 93 -15.29 -6.62 7.38
C ILE A 93 -15.37 -5.91 6.02
N LEU A 94 -14.36 -6.08 5.16
CA LEU A 94 -14.29 -5.42 3.86
C LEU A 94 -15.29 -5.99 2.85
N SER A 95 -15.68 -7.27 2.98
CA SER A 95 -16.68 -7.89 2.10
C SER A 95 -18.06 -7.22 2.15
N HIS A 96 -18.37 -6.52 3.23
CA HIS A 96 -19.61 -5.78 3.45
C HIS A 96 -19.53 -4.30 3.01
N ARG A 97 -18.43 -3.89 2.37
CA ARG A 97 -18.20 -2.51 1.94
C ARG A 97 -18.19 -2.35 0.44
N ASN A 98 -18.52 -1.15 -0.02
CA ASN A 98 -18.52 -0.81 -1.45
C ASN A 98 -17.24 -0.07 -1.88
N ASN A 99 -16.21 -0.05 -1.05
CA ASN A 99 -14.93 0.56 -1.39
C ASN A 99 -14.14 -0.32 -2.37
N ASN A 100 -13.27 0.30 -3.16
CA ASN A 100 -12.31 -0.45 -3.96
C ASN A 100 -11.24 -1.05 -3.02
N VAL A 101 -11.17 -2.38 -2.95
CA VAL A 101 -10.24 -3.11 -2.10
C VAL A 101 -9.16 -3.77 -2.96
N ILE A 102 -7.91 -3.49 -2.62
CA ILE A 102 -6.72 -4.09 -3.19
C ILE A 102 -6.19 -5.10 -2.20
N THR A 103 -6.31 -6.37 -2.54
CA THR A 103 -5.82 -7.46 -1.71
C THR A 103 -4.33 -7.68 -1.95
N CYS A 104 -3.56 -7.76 -0.86
CA CYS A 104 -2.16 -8.14 -0.86
C CYS A 104 -2.02 -9.51 -0.17
N GLY A 105 -1.51 -10.51 -0.87
CA GLY A 105 -1.42 -11.86 -0.32
C GLY A 105 -0.57 -12.81 -1.15
N ASN A 106 -0.79 -14.11 -0.99
CA ASN A 106 0.02 -15.15 -1.63
C ASN A 106 -0.75 -15.99 -2.66
N LEU A 107 -2.00 -15.63 -2.95
CA LEU A 107 -2.82 -16.36 -3.90
C LEU A 107 -2.84 -15.64 -5.25
N ILE A 108 -2.97 -16.41 -6.33
CA ILE A 108 -3.06 -15.89 -7.70
C ILE A 108 -4.29 -14.97 -7.92
N MET A 109 -5.30 -15.07 -7.07
CA MET A 109 -6.47 -14.22 -7.10
C MET A 109 -6.29 -12.89 -6.38
N ASP A 110 -5.23 -12.72 -5.59
CA ASP A 110 -4.91 -11.45 -4.94
C ASP A 110 -4.51 -10.42 -5.98
N THR A 111 -4.83 -9.16 -5.72
CA THR A 111 -4.51 -8.08 -6.66
C THR A 111 -3.01 -7.89 -6.76
N VAL A 112 -2.33 -7.88 -5.61
CA VAL A 112 -0.87 -7.85 -5.51
C VAL A 112 -0.43 -9.08 -4.73
N SER A 113 0.41 -9.90 -5.35
CA SER A 113 0.94 -11.13 -4.76
C SER A 113 2.43 -11.25 -5.05
N TYR A 114 3.00 -12.41 -4.83
CA TYR A 114 4.38 -12.71 -5.23
C TYR A 114 4.47 -14.11 -5.84
N THR A 115 5.42 -14.28 -6.76
CA THR A 115 5.65 -15.54 -7.47
C THR A 115 6.90 -16.27 -6.99
N SER A 116 7.85 -15.54 -6.42
CA SER A 116 9.06 -16.12 -5.82
C SER A 116 9.56 -15.26 -4.67
N ILE A 117 10.26 -15.88 -3.73
CA ILE A 117 10.91 -15.23 -2.61
C ILE A 117 12.24 -15.92 -2.29
N THR A 118 13.26 -15.11 -2.04
CA THR A 118 14.59 -15.50 -1.53
C THR A 118 14.94 -14.61 -0.33
N ASP A 119 16.11 -14.78 0.25
CA ASP A 119 16.58 -13.94 1.36
C ASP A 119 16.86 -12.50 0.95
N GLU A 120 17.03 -12.22 -0.35
CA GLU A 120 17.42 -10.90 -0.87
C GLU A 120 16.40 -10.29 -1.81
N GLU A 121 15.44 -11.07 -2.32
CA GLU A 121 14.51 -10.62 -3.35
C GLU A 121 13.15 -11.30 -3.25
N ILE A 122 12.10 -10.52 -3.50
CA ILE A 122 10.74 -11.01 -3.73
C ILE A 122 10.27 -10.56 -5.12
N THR A 123 9.72 -11.47 -5.92
CA THR A 123 9.11 -11.10 -7.20
C THR A 123 7.64 -10.77 -6.98
N VAL A 124 7.35 -9.48 -6.93
CA VAL A 124 5.99 -8.95 -6.78
C VAL A 124 5.23 -9.11 -8.09
N CYS A 125 4.00 -9.58 -8.01
CA CYS A 125 3.09 -9.80 -9.13
C CYS A 125 1.85 -8.92 -8.99
N LEU A 126 1.53 -8.11 -10.00
CA LEU A 126 0.22 -7.52 -10.19
C LEU A 126 -0.64 -8.49 -11.00
N GLY A 127 -1.63 -9.14 -10.39
CA GLY A 127 -2.41 -10.22 -11.01
C GLY A 127 -3.53 -9.76 -11.95
N ARG A 128 -3.92 -8.49 -11.91
CA ARG A 128 -4.99 -7.91 -12.73
C ARG A 128 -4.75 -6.44 -13.02
N THR A 129 -5.36 -5.93 -14.10
CA THR A 129 -5.34 -4.50 -14.40
C THR A 129 -5.96 -3.69 -13.26
N VAL A 130 -5.27 -2.64 -12.84
CA VAL A 130 -5.75 -1.66 -11.87
C VAL A 130 -5.69 -0.26 -12.47
N VAL A 131 -6.53 0.63 -11.95
CA VAL A 131 -6.51 2.05 -12.34
C VAL A 131 -5.81 2.82 -11.23
N SER A 132 -4.74 3.53 -11.58
CA SER A 132 -4.01 4.40 -10.66
C SER A 132 -4.83 5.64 -10.28
N LEU A 133 -4.39 6.38 -9.26
CA LEU A 133 -5.08 7.60 -8.82
C LEU A 133 -5.12 8.70 -9.88
N ASP A 134 -4.18 8.70 -10.82
CA ASP A 134 -4.15 9.61 -11.98
C ASP A 134 -4.93 9.10 -13.19
N GLY A 135 -5.69 7.99 -13.01
CA GLY A 135 -6.61 7.44 -14.02
C GLY A 135 -5.96 6.59 -15.10
N LYS A 136 -4.71 6.16 -14.92
CA LYS A 136 -4.02 5.29 -15.88
C LYS A 136 -4.28 3.82 -15.60
N ASP A 137 -4.53 3.05 -16.65
CA ASP A 137 -4.60 1.59 -16.59
C ASP A 137 -3.20 1.01 -16.49
N ILE A 138 -2.94 0.30 -15.39
CA ILE A 138 -1.70 -0.45 -15.16
C ILE A 138 -1.99 -1.92 -15.41
N GLN A 139 -1.33 -2.46 -16.43
CA GLN A 139 -1.50 -3.86 -16.85
C GLN A 139 -0.77 -4.81 -15.88
N PRO A 140 -1.19 -6.09 -15.79
CA PRO A 140 -0.48 -7.09 -15.02
C PRO A 140 1.01 -7.17 -15.37
N PHE A 141 1.84 -7.30 -14.35
CA PHE A 141 3.30 -7.43 -14.49
C PHE A 141 3.90 -8.18 -13.31
N GLU A 142 5.15 -8.60 -13.48
CA GLU A 142 6.00 -9.11 -12.42
C GLU A 142 7.24 -8.22 -12.28
N LYS A 143 7.64 -7.95 -11.04
CA LYS A 143 8.79 -7.08 -10.74
C LYS A 143 9.58 -7.65 -9.57
N PRO A 144 10.88 -7.93 -9.75
CA PRO A 144 11.76 -8.22 -8.63
C PRO A 144 11.94 -6.97 -7.76
N VAL A 145 11.82 -7.16 -6.47
CA VAL A 145 11.98 -6.14 -5.42
C VAL A 145 13.02 -6.65 -4.44
N HIS A 146 14.06 -5.86 -4.23
CA HIS A 146 15.07 -6.19 -3.23
C HIS A 146 14.49 -6.08 -1.83
N ILE A 147 14.76 -7.07 -0.98
CA ILE A 147 14.37 -7.14 0.42
C ILE A 147 15.58 -7.47 1.28
N HIS A 148 15.49 -7.12 2.55
CA HIS A 148 16.42 -7.61 3.56
C HIS A 148 15.81 -8.82 4.27
N GLY A 149 16.63 -9.75 4.76
CA GLY A 149 16.15 -11.03 5.30
C GLY A 149 15.23 -10.92 6.53
N ASP A 150 15.13 -9.75 7.14
CA ASP A 150 14.23 -9.41 8.24
C ASP A 150 12.95 -8.65 7.79
N ASP A 151 12.85 -8.30 6.51
CA ASP A 151 11.65 -7.65 5.98
C ASP A 151 10.45 -8.60 6.01
N ARG A 152 9.34 -8.11 6.54
CA ARG A 152 8.06 -8.84 6.49
C ARG A 152 7.44 -8.73 5.09
N ILE A 153 6.84 -9.81 4.62
CA ILE A 153 6.28 -9.90 3.27
C ILE A 153 5.14 -8.90 3.06
N TYR A 154 4.23 -8.78 4.01
CA TYR A 154 3.05 -7.93 3.84
C TYR A 154 3.40 -6.44 3.67
N PRO A 155 4.25 -5.80 4.49
CA PRO A 155 4.72 -4.43 4.24
C PRO A 155 5.30 -4.23 2.84
N VAL A 156 6.05 -5.20 2.31
CA VAL A 156 6.62 -5.14 0.95
C VAL A 156 5.51 -5.14 -0.11
N LEU A 157 4.51 -6.02 0.01
CA LEU A 157 3.38 -6.08 -0.91
C LEU A 157 2.51 -4.81 -0.82
N ALA A 158 2.23 -4.33 0.39
CA ALA A 158 1.43 -3.12 0.61
C ALA A 158 2.12 -1.86 0.05
N ALA A 159 3.43 -1.73 0.25
CA ALA A 159 4.22 -0.64 -0.34
C ALA A 159 4.28 -0.74 -1.87
N SER A 160 4.38 -1.95 -2.42
CA SER A 160 4.31 -2.19 -3.87
C SER A 160 2.95 -1.79 -4.45
N ALA A 161 1.86 -2.14 -3.75
CA ALA A 161 0.52 -1.69 -4.11
C ALA A 161 0.40 -0.16 -4.09
N LEU A 162 0.96 0.50 -3.08
CA LEU A 162 1.01 1.97 -3.02
C LEU A 162 1.75 2.56 -4.22
N ARG A 163 2.92 2.03 -4.59
CA ARG A 163 3.68 2.48 -5.77
C ARG A 163 2.85 2.39 -7.05
N ILE A 164 2.14 1.28 -7.22
CA ILE A 164 1.23 1.07 -8.36
C ILE A 164 0.12 2.12 -8.36
N PHE A 165 -0.58 2.28 -7.24
CA PHE A 165 -1.72 3.21 -7.15
C PHE A 165 -1.32 4.68 -7.26
N LEU A 166 -0.17 5.06 -6.72
CA LEU A 166 0.37 6.42 -6.82
C LEU A 166 0.96 6.72 -8.22
N GLY A 167 0.96 5.75 -9.13
CA GLY A 167 1.45 5.96 -10.50
C GLY A 167 2.98 6.02 -10.61
N ASP A 168 3.72 5.35 -9.73
CA ASP A 168 5.18 5.27 -9.79
C ASP A 168 5.64 4.50 -11.04
N SER A 169 5.79 5.22 -12.15
CA SER A 169 6.21 4.61 -13.42
C SER A 169 7.58 3.94 -13.35
N LYS A 170 8.48 4.38 -12.49
CA LYS A 170 9.78 3.71 -12.29
C LYS A 170 9.63 2.29 -11.72
N PHE A 171 8.51 2.02 -11.07
CA PHE A 171 8.25 0.70 -10.51
C PHE A 171 7.72 -0.29 -11.54
N TYR A 172 6.75 0.12 -12.38
CA TYR A 172 6.06 -0.80 -13.28
C TYR A 172 6.41 -0.65 -14.77
N SER A 173 7.17 0.40 -15.17
CA SER A 173 7.66 0.49 -16.54
C SER A 173 8.82 -0.46 -16.77
N THR A 174 8.80 -1.17 -17.90
CA THR A 174 9.84 -2.11 -18.33
C THR A 174 11.01 -1.41 -19.06
N ASP A 175 10.94 -0.08 -19.22
CA ASP A 175 11.99 0.69 -19.89
C ASP A 175 13.16 0.96 -18.92
N SER A 176 14.16 0.09 -19.01
CA SER A 176 15.51 0.28 -18.46
C SER A 176 16.53 0.01 -19.54
#